data_f8bc51d17696cf2add619d06f54fe8aa
#
_entry.id   f8bc51d17696cf2add619d06f54fe8aa
#
_cell.length_a   1.000
_cell.length_b   1.000
_cell.length_c   1.000
_cell.angle_alpha   90.00
_cell.angle_beta   90.00
_cell.angle_gamma   90.00
#
_symmetry.space_group_name_H-M   'P 1'
#
loop_
_entity.id
_entity.type
_entity.pdbx_description
1 polymer ?
#
loop_
_entity_poly.entity_id
_entity_poly.type
_entity_poly.pdbx_seq_one_letter_code
_entity_poly.pdbx_strand_id
1 'polypeptide(L)'
;MKILKIYTDGACSGNQNETNIGGWGAILEFGEARKELYGGEINTTNNKMEMTAVIEALSALKKDGQNIQIFSDSSYVMDCFRQKWYVSWQKNGWKTSKKTPVENKELWEKLLELISHHTVNFYRVKGH
;
A
#
# COMPACT_ATOMS: atom_id res chain seq x y z
N MET A 1 19.21 14.67 -7.91
CA MET A 1 18.02 13.87 -8.26
C MET A 1 16.93 14.12 -7.22
N LYS A 2 15.75 14.46 -7.68
CA LYS A 2 14.63 14.72 -6.75
C LYS A 2 13.96 13.42 -6.35
N ILE A 3 13.57 13.34 -5.08
CA ILE A 3 12.91 12.17 -4.52
C ILE A 3 11.46 12.53 -4.24
N LEU A 4 10.56 11.68 -4.71
CA LEU A 4 9.14 11.80 -4.37
C LEU A 4 8.89 11.09 -3.05
N LYS A 5 8.36 11.80 -2.09
CA LYS A 5 8.00 11.22 -0.79
C LYS A 5 6.51 10.99 -0.73
N ILE A 6 6.11 9.80 -0.31
CA ILE A 6 4.71 9.44 -0.17
C ILE A 6 4.46 9.00 1.26
N TYR A 7 3.49 9.63 1.92
CA TYR A 7 3.06 9.26 3.27
C TYR A 7 1.67 8.67 3.17
N THR A 8 1.48 7.48 3.69
CA THR A 8 0.20 6.78 3.59
C THR A 8 -0.34 6.39 4.95
N ASP A 9 -1.66 6.34 5.05
CA ASP A 9 -2.36 5.90 6.25
C ASP A 9 -3.69 5.29 5.84
N GLY A 10 -4.12 4.28 6.57
CA GLY A 10 -5.40 3.63 6.33
C GLY A 10 -5.93 3.00 7.59
N ALA A 11 -7.23 2.99 7.74
CA ALA A 11 -7.88 2.42 8.91
C ALA A 11 -9.31 2.03 8.58
N CYS A 12 -9.88 1.14 9.35
CA CYS A 12 -11.30 0.91 9.28
C CYS A 12 -11.91 0.88 10.67
N SER A 13 -13.17 1.25 10.76
CA SER A 13 -13.92 1.27 12.00
C SER A 13 -15.24 0.53 11.82
N GLY A 14 -15.85 0.14 12.94
CA GLY A 14 -17.07 -0.65 12.97
C GLY A 14 -16.82 -2.02 13.57
N ASN A 15 -17.89 -2.72 13.90
CA ASN A 15 -17.76 -4.02 14.51
C ASN A 15 -18.19 -5.12 13.53
N GLN A 16 -18.05 -6.38 13.94
CA GLN A 16 -18.30 -7.53 13.09
C GLN A 16 -19.77 -7.68 12.66
N ASN A 17 -20.68 -7.10 13.40
CA ASN A 17 -22.11 -7.24 13.14
C ASN A 17 -22.70 -6.06 12.39
N GLU A 18 -21.88 -5.09 12.02
CA GLU A 18 -22.32 -3.90 11.32
C GLU A 18 -21.46 -3.66 10.08
N THR A 19 -22.00 -2.86 9.15
CA THR A 19 -21.23 -2.41 8.02
C THR A 19 -20.08 -1.56 8.53
N ASN A 20 -18.85 -1.97 8.26
CA ASN A 20 -17.71 -1.15 8.64
C ASN A 20 -17.40 -0.13 7.56
N ILE A 21 -16.69 0.91 7.95
CA ILE A 21 -16.27 1.97 7.06
C ILE A 21 -14.76 2.10 7.20
N GLY A 22 -14.05 2.03 6.07
CA GLY A 22 -12.63 2.25 6.03
C GLY A 22 -12.30 3.53 5.30
N GLY A 23 -11.17 4.12 5.67
CA GLY A 23 -10.66 5.30 5.01
C GLY A 23 -9.17 5.18 4.78
N TRP A 24 -8.69 5.86 3.76
CA TRP A 24 -7.27 5.92 3.46
C TRP A 24 -6.88 7.33 3.07
N GLY A 25 -5.62 7.66 3.30
CA GLY A 25 -5.06 8.94 2.91
C GLY A 25 -3.65 8.77 2.39
N ALA A 26 -3.25 9.64 1.48
CA ALA A 26 -1.89 9.68 0.96
C ALA A 26 -1.49 11.12 0.72
N ILE A 27 -0.25 11.43 1.05
CA ILE A 27 0.34 12.74 0.80
C ILE A 27 1.57 12.52 -0.07
N LEU A 28 1.60 13.20 -1.22
CA LEU A 28 2.73 13.12 -2.14
C LEU A 28 3.46 14.46 -2.10
N GLU A 29 4.77 14.41 -1.84
CA GLU A 29 5.63 15.62 -1.79
C GLU A 29 6.77 15.49 -2.78
N PHE A 30 6.88 16.46 -3.66
CA PHE A 30 7.96 16.52 -4.64
C PHE A 30 8.50 17.96 -4.69
N GLY A 31 9.65 18.18 -4.04
CA GLY A 31 10.15 19.53 -3.85
C GLY A 31 9.17 20.34 -3.02
N GLU A 32 8.70 21.45 -3.56
CA GLU A 32 7.71 22.30 -2.90
C GLU A 32 6.27 21.92 -3.23
N ALA A 33 6.08 21.02 -4.20
CA ALA A 33 4.76 20.59 -4.60
C ALA A 33 4.23 19.53 -3.62
N ARG A 34 2.94 19.63 -3.30
CA ARG A 34 2.29 18.70 -2.39
C ARG A 34 0.90 18.39 -2.90
N LYS A 35 0.56 17.11 -2.88
CA LYS A 35 -0.77 16.66 -3.27
C LYS A 35 -1.32 15.71 -2.20
N GLU A 36 -2.58 15.90 -1.86
CA GLU A 36 -3.26 15.02 -0.91
C GLU A 36 -4.34 14.23 -1.63
N LEU A 37 -4.39 12.93 -1.33
CA LEU A 37 -5.43 12.03 -1.84
C LEU A 37 -6.09 11.35 -0.66
N TYR A 38 -7.38 11.07 -0.79
CA TYR A 38 -8.11 10.35 0.24
C TYR A 38 -9.32 9.66 -0.36
N GLY A 39 -9.80 8.67 0.35
CA GLY A 39 -10.98 7.94 -0.07
C GLY A 39 -11.46 7.02 1.02
N GLY A 40 -12.50 6.28 0.74
CA GLY A 40 -13.07 5.34 1.69
C GLY A 40 -13.84 4.25 1.01
N GLU A 41 -14.08 3.18 1.77
CA GLU A 41 -14.84 2.02 1.31
C GLU A 41 -15.67 1.48 2.46
N ILE A 42 -16.77 0.82 2.11
CA ILE A 42 -17.54 0.06 3.10
C ILE A 42 -17.12 -1.41 3.01
N ASN A 43 -17.31 -2.15 4.10
CA ASN A 43 -16.98 -3.58 4.15
C ASN A 43 -15.55 -3.88 3.74
N THR A 44 -14.60 -3.24 4.40
CA THR A 44 -13.18 -3.36 4.09
C THR A 44 -12.38 -3.78 5.33
N THR A 45 -11.07 -3.76 5.23
CA THR A 45 -10.17 -4.08 6.35
C THR A 45 -9.08 -3.02 6.48
N ASN A 46 -8.42 -2.97 7.64
CA ASN A 46 -7.27 -2.09 7.83
C ASN A 46 -6.20 -2.35 6.76
N ASN A 47 -5.89 -3.62 6.52
CA ASN A 47 -4.86 -3.99 5.54
C ASN A 47 -5.23 -3.53 4.13
N LYS A 48 -6.50 -3.67 3.73
CA LYS A 48 -6.94 -3.20 2.43
C LYS A 48 -6.80 -1.68 2.30
N MET A 49 -7.15 -0.95 3.36
CA MET A 49 -7.05 0.51 3.33
C MET A 49 -5.60 0.98 3.26
N GLU A 50 -4.71 0.32 3.99
CA GLU A 50 -3.28 0.62 3.92
C GLU A 50 -2.73 0.38 2.51
N MET A 51 -3.07 -0.75 1.91
CA MET A 51 -2.65 -1.07 0.54
C MET A 51 -3.24 -0.11 -0.48
N THR A 52 -4.52 0.23 -0.32
CA THR A 52 -5.21 1.13 -1.24
C THR A 52 -4.57 2.51 -1.24
N ALA A 53 -4.15 3.01 -0.07
CA ALA A 53 -3.46 4.29 0.02
C ALA A 53 -2.19 4.30 -0.84
N VAL A 54 -1.39 3.24 -0.75
CA VAL A 54 -0.15 3.13 -1.56
C VAL A 54 -0.48 3.01 -3.04
N ILE A 55 -1.45 2.16 -3.39
CA ILE A 55 -1.86 1.94 -4.78
C ILE A 55 -2.35 3.24 -5.41
N GLU A 56 -3.24 3.95 -4.73
CA GLU A 56 -3.80 5.20 -5.26
C GLU A 56 -2.72 6.28 -5.40
N ALA A 57 -1.79 6.35 -4.45
CA ALA A 57 -0.69 7.29 -4.54
C ALA A 57 0.18 7.03 -5.77
N LEU A 58 0.57 5.76 -5.98
CA LEU A 58 1.37 5.39 -7.14
C LEU A 58 0.61 5.55 -8.45
N SER A 59 -0.70 5.26 -8.44
CA SER A 59 -1.54 5.41 -9.62
C SER A 59 -1.72 6.87 -10.06
N ALA A 60 -1.53 7.81 -9.14
CA ALA A 60 -1.64 9.24 -9.45
C ALA A 60 -0.42 9.78 -10.19
N LEU A 61 0.66 9.02 -10.27
CA LEU A 61 1.89 9.45 -10.93
C LEU A 61 1.74 9.34 -12.45
N LYS A 62 2.18 10.37 -13.16
CA LYS A 62 2.03 10.44 -14.61
C LYS A 62 3.26 9.97 -15.36
N LYS A 63 4.40 9.88 -14.69
CA LYS A 63 5.67 9.49 -15.31
C LYS A 63 6.27 8.29 -14.62
N ASP A 64 6.82 7.38 -15.40
CA ASP A 64 7.57 6.23 -14.88
C ASP A 64 8.98 6.66 -14.47
N GLY A 65 9.70 5.76 -13.82
CA GLY A 65 11.11 5.97 -13.50
C GLY A 65 11.37 6.95 -12.37
N GLN A 66 10.40 7.11 -11.46
CA GLN A 66 10.56 7.99 -10.31
C GLN A 66 11.35 7.31 -9.19
N ASN A 67 12.10 8.10 -8.43
CA ASN A 67 12.68 7.64 -7.16
C ASN A 67 11.69 7.98 -6.06
N ILE A 68 11.18 6.96 -5.40
CA ILE A 68 10.07 7.11 -4.46
C ILE A 68 10.44 6.54 -3.09
N GLN A 69 10.16 7.32 -2.05
CA GLN A 69 10.22 6.86 -0.67
C GLN A 69 8.81 6.82 -0.12
N ILE A 70 8.38 5.65 0.33
CA ILE A 70 7.04 5.48 0.90
C ILE A 70 7.16 5.28 2.41
N PHE A 71 6.45 6.12 3.16
CA PHE A 71 6.42 6.09 4.61
C PHE A 71 5.06 5.61 5.09
N SER A 72 5.04 4.55 5.85
CA SER A 72 3.79 3.96 6.36
C SER A 72 4.02 3.36 7.74
N ASP A 73 2.98 3.35 8.56
CA ASP A 73 3.01 2.66 9.84
C ASP A 73 2.47 1.22 9.74
N SER A 74 2.06 0.78 8.56
CA SER A 74 1.49 -0.55 8.36
C SER A 74 2.55 -1.63 8.46
N SER A 75 2.46 -2.47 9.49
CA SER A 75 3.32 -3.64 9.60
C SER A 75 3.08 -4.61 8.46
N TYR A 76 1.83 -4.79 8.07
CA TYR A 76 1.45 -5.73 7.02
C TYR A 76 2.17 -5.42 5.70
N VAL A 77 2.07 -4.16 5.24
CA VAL A 77 2.70 -3.76 3.97
C VAL A 77 4.22 -3.78 4.09
N MET A 78 4.75 -3.21 5.17
CA MET A 78 6.20 -3.10 5.35
C MET A 78 6.86 -4.46 5.51
N ASP A 79 6.25 -5.36 6.27
CA ASP A 79 6.82 -6.69 6.48
C ASP A 79 6.80 -7.53 5.20
N CYS A 80 5.76 -7.39 4.39
CA CYS A 80 5.70 -8.08 3.11
C CYS A 80 6.90 -7.72 2.23
N PHE A 81 7.22 -6.43 2.14
CA PHE A 81 8.34 -6.00 1.30
C PHE A 81 9.69 -6.29 1.96
N ARG A 82 9.81 -6.13 3.26
CA ARG A 82 11.05 -6.41 3.97
C ARG A 82 11.40 -7.90 3.91
N GLN A 83 10.41 -8.78 4.10
CA GLN A 83 10.61 -10.22 4.11
C GLN A 83 10.39 -10.87 2.74
N LYS A 84 9.97 -10.09 1.77
CA LYS A 84 9.76 -10.53 0.39
C LYS A 84 8.77 -11.67 0.27
N TRP A 85 7.67 -11.60 1.01
CA TRP A 85 6.59 -12.60 0.94
C TRP A 85 6.07 -12.78 -0.48
N TYR A 86 6.00 -11.69 -1.23
CA TYR A 86 5.48 -11.72 -2.61
C TYR A 86 6.31 -12.62 -3.53
N VAL A 87 7.60 -12.79 -3.27
CA VAL A 87 8.45 -13.67 -4.06
C VAL A 87 7.99 -15.12 -3.93
N SER A 88 7.73 -15.56 -2.69
CA SER A 88 7.19 -16.89 -2.42
C SER A 88 5.82 -17.08 -3.06
N TRP A 89 4.96 -16.09 -2.92
CA TRP A 89 3.61 -16.15 -3.47
C TRP A 89 3.62 -16.28 -4.99
N GLN A 90 4.48 -15.53 -5.67
CA GLN A 90 4.60 -15.60 -7.13
C GLN A 90 5.08 -16.98 -7.60
N LYS A 91 5.93 -17.63 -6.80
CA LYS A 91 6.44 -18.95 -7.14
C LYS A 91 5.47 -20.08 -6.88
N ASN A 92 4.58 -19.93 -5.89
CA ASN A 92 3.70 -21.02 -5.48
C ASN A 92 2.24 -20.82 -5.88
N GLY A 93 1.96 -19.88 -6.79
CA GLY A 93 0.62 -19.65 -7.27
C GLY A 93 -0.25 -18.85 -6.31
N TRP A 94 0.36 -17.99 -5.50
CA TRP A 94 -0.32 -17.10 -4.55
C TRP A 94 -1.06 -17.87 -3.46
N LYS A 95 -0.35 -18.81 -2.85
CA LYS A 95 -0.87 -19.58 -1.73
C LYS A 95 -0.04 -19.35 -0.48
N THR A 96 -0.70 -19.40 0.66
CA THR A 96 -0.01 -19.32 1.95
C THR A 96 0.71 -20.64 2.25
N SER A 97 1.47 -20.69 3.34
CA SER A 97 2.12 -21.92 3.78
C SER A 97 1.14 -23.05 4.06
N LYS A 98 -0.11 -22.71 4.36
CA LYS A 98 -1.19 -23.69 4.60
C LYS A 98 -1.95 -24.03 3.31
N LYS A 99 -1.45 -23.61 2.16
CA LYS A 99 -2.04 -23.84 0.84
C LYS A 99 -3.41 -23.20 0.64
N THR A 100 -3.73 -22.18 1.44
CA THR A 100 -4.93 -21.35 1.23
C THR A 100 -4.56 -20.16 0.35
N PRO A 101 -5.54 -19.58 -0.39
CA PRO A 101 -5.25 -18.40 -1.21
C PRO A 101 -4.74 -17.24 -0.36
N VAL A 102 -3.78 -16.48 -0.89
CA VAL A 102 -3.27 -15.29 -0.24
C VAL A 102 -4.36 -14.22 -0.23
N GLU A 103 -4.60 -13.61 0.94
CA GLU A 103 -5.55 -12.53 1.06
C GLU A 103 -5.06 -11.30 0.28
N ASN A 104 -6.00 -10.59 -0.31
CA ASN A 104 -5.71 -9.35 -1.04
C ASN A 104 -4.81 -9.56 -2.26
N LYS A 105 -4.84 -10.77 -2.86
CA LYS A 105 -4.01 -11.09 -4.01
C LYS A 105 -4.09 -10.04 -5.10
N GLU A 106 -5.30 -9.61 -5.46
CA GLU A 106 -5.50 -8.63 -6.53
C GLU A 106 -4.84 -7.30 -6.22
N LEU A 107 -4.93 -6.87 -4.96
CA LEU A 107 -4.28 -5.65 -4.52
C LEU A 107 -2.76 -5.79 -4.55
N TRP A 108 -2.23 -6.94 -4.12
CA TRP A 108 -0.80 -7.20 -4.17
C TRP A 108 -0.28 -7.21 -5.60
N GLU A 109 -1.00 -7.84 -6.50
CA GLU A 109 -0.61 -7.87 -7.91
C GLU A 109 -0.58 -6.47 -8.50
N LYS A 110 -1.60 -5.67 -8.22
CA LYS A 110 -1.66 -4.29 -8.70
C LYS A 110 -0.53 -3.43 -8.11
N LEU A 111 -0.27 -3.59 -6.82
CA LEU A 111 0.80 -2.85 -6.14
C LEU A 111 2.17 -3.19 -6.70
N LEU A 112 2.44 -4.48 -6.90
CA LEU A 112 3.71 -4.93 -7.47
C LEU A 112 3.91 -4.42 -8.90
N GLU A 113 2.84 -4.41 -9.70
CA GLU A 113 2.87 -3.86 -11.05
C GLU A 113 3.25 -2.38 -11.03
N LEU A 114 2.60 -1.59 -10.18
CA LEU A 114 2.89 -0.17 -10.06
C LEU A 114 4.33 0.09 -9.62
N ILE A 115 4.80 -0.68 -8.64
CA ILE A 115 6.18 -0.53 -8.12
C ILE A 115 7.21 -0.83 -9.21
N SER A 116 6.90 -1.75 -10.12
CA SER A 116 7.85 -2.15 -11.17
C SER A 116 8.22 -1.01 -12.11
N HIS A 117 7.42 0.04 -12.17
CA HIS A 117 7.66 1.21 -13.03
C HIS A 117 8.57 2.26 -12.39
N HIS A 118 8.96 2.08 -11.13
CA HIS A 118 9.71 3.07 -10.38
C HIS A 118 10.79 2.40 -9.53
N THR A 119 11.65 3.23 -8.93
CA THR A 119 12.55 2.78 -7.87
C THR A 119 11.91 3.16 -6.54
N VAL A 120 11.43 2.16 -5.79
CA VAL A 120 10.65 2.39 -4.58
C VAL A 120 11.35 1.80 -3.37
N ASN A 121 11.47 2.60 -2.32
CA ASN A 121 11.97 2.16 -1.01
C ASN A 121 10.90 2.43 0.03
N PHE A 122 10.72 1.48 0.94
CA PHE A 122 9.72 1.58 2.00
C PHE A 122 10.39 1.87 3.34
N TYR A 123 9.79 2.78 4.09
CA TYR A 123 10.26 3.17 5.42
C TYR A 123 9.11 3.10 6.39
N ARG A 124 9.31 2.37 7.48
CA ARG A 124 8.31 2.28 8.52
C ARG A 124 8.41 3.48 9.45
N VAL A 125 7.27 4.11 9.71
CA VAL A 125 7.18 5.18 10.69
C VAL A 125 6.33 4.72 11.85
N LYS A 126 6.50 5.33 13.02
CA LYS A 126 5.66 5.00 14.17
C LYS A 126 4.26 5.55 13.96
N GLY A 127 3.26 4.69 14.19
CA GLY A 127 1.89 5.14 14.28
C GLY A 127 1.66 5.97 15.54
N HIS A 128 0.50 6.55 15.63
CA HIS A 128 0.13 7.39 16.78
C HIS A 128 -0.27 6.56 17.98
#